data_20cbdb90dbc34eb087f522dde09dc5c9
#
_entry.id   20cbdb90dbc34eb087f522dde09dc5c9
#
_cell.length_a   1.000
_cell.length_b   1.000
_cell.length_c   1.000
_cell.angle_alpha   90.00
_cell.angle_beta   90.00
_cell.angle_gamma   90.00
#
_symmetry.space_group_name_H-M   'P 1'
#
loop_
_entity.id
_entity.type
_entity.pdbx_description
1 polymer ?
#
loop_
_entity_poly.entity_id
_entity_poly.type
_entity_poly.pdbx_seq_one_letter_code
_entity_poly.pdbx_strand_id
1 'polypeptide(L)'
;MRSEPRGEQEVSEGGVSGAPLSSLFTRHSSLAIHGYASLWGVADLNGDVVARGAFAASLAKTGAGSVRMLHQHEGRAVIGVWDRMIEDERGLFVAGRIMDWSAEGRFAQALSRAGALDGLSIGFRSSRARREGRLRVLVEVELWEVSLVTFPMLPGARFGVV
;
A
#
# COMPACT_ATOMS: atom_id res chain seq x y z
N MET A 1 -26.52 78.78 26.92
CA MET A 1 -25.46 78.24 26.13
C MET A 1 -25.03 76.94 26.81
N ARG A 2 -25.64 75.82 26.37
CA ARG A 2 -25.46 74.48 26.98
C ARG A 2 -24.89 73.55 25.93
N SER A 3 -23.74 73.02 26.26
CA SER A 3 -23.01 72.05 25.43
C SER A 3 -23.51 70.65 25.76
N GLU A 4 -23.99 69.94 24.75
CA GLU A 4 -24.35 68.52 24.86
C GLU A 4 -23.12 67.63 24.73
N PRO A 5 -23.05 66.48 25.42
CA PRO A 5 -22.02 65.52 25.25
C PRO A 5 -22.33 64.55 24.12
N ARG A 6 -21.30 64.20 23.37
CA ARG A 6 -21.34 63.20 22.29
C ARG A 6 -21.45 61.79 22.87
N GLY A 7 -22.37 61.00 22.29
CA GLY A 7 -22.53 59.60 22.58
C GLY A 7 -21.36 58.77 22.05
N GLU A 8 -20.86 57.91 22.92
CA GLU A 8 -19.95 56.82 22.55
C GLU A 8 -20.74 55.69 21.87
N GLN A 9 -20.29 55.33 20.68
CA GLN A 9 -20.80 54.13 19.99
C GLN A 9 -19.98 52.94 20.49
N GLU A 10 -20.67 52.00 21.16
CA GLU A 10 -20.13 50.68 21.44
C GLU A 10 -19.99 49.90 20.13
N VAL A 11 -18.75 49.49 19.82
CA VAL A 11 -18.43 48.56 18.74
C VAL A 11 -18.65 47.17 19.29
N SER A 12 -19.70 46.49 18.85
CA SER A 12 -19.92 45.08 19.17
C SER A 12 -18.86 44.24 18.47
N GLU A 13 -17.96 43.64 19.24
CA GLU A 13 -17.07 42.60 18.78
C GLU A 13 -17.89 41.34 18.38
N GLY A 14 -18.03 41.14 17.07
CA GLY A 14 -18.56 39.90 16.50
C GLY A 14 -17.59 38.73 16.80
N GLY A 15 -17.93 37.92 17.78
CA GLY A 15 -17.22 36.69 18.09
C GLY A 15 -17.25 35.74 16.88
N VAL A 16 -16.08 35.57 16.23
CA VAL A 16 -15.87 34.54 15.24
C VAL A 16 -15.81 33.22 16.00
N SER A 17 -16.89 32.45 15.98
CA SER A 17 -16.92 31.08 16.48
C SER A 17 -16.03 30.22 15.59
N GLY A 18 -14.77 30.08 15.98
CA GLY A 18 -13.84 29.17 15.37
C GLY A 18 -14.27 27.73 15.64
N ALA A 19 -14.75 27.03 14.62
CA ALA A 19 -14.94 25.59 14.70
C ALA A 19 -13.60 24.94 15.09
N PRO A 20 -13.60 23.93 15.99
CA PRO A 20 -12.36 23.32 16.45
C PRO A 20 -11.65 22.63 15.26
N LEU A 21 -10.35 22.92 15.12
CA LEU A 21 -9.47 22.33 14.07
C LEU A 21 -9.45 20.81 14.07
N SER A 22 -9.95 20.16 15.11
CA SER A 22 -10.11 18.69 15.21
C SER A 22 -11.07 18.08 14.18
N SER A 23 -11.93 18.87 13.54
CA SER A 23 -12.86 18.39 12.49
C SER A 23 -12.20 18.23 11.11
N LEU A 24 -10.97 18.71 10.92
CA LEU A 24 -10.25 18.64 9.63
C LEU A 24 -9.48 17.34 9.42
N PHE A 25 -9.34 16.50 10.45
CA PHE A 25 -8.69 15.19 10.29
C PHE A 25 -9.73 14.15 9.91
N THR A 26 -9.90 13.91 8.62
CA THR A 26 -10.64 12.75 8.13
C THR A 26 -9.95 11.50 8.64
N ARG A 27 -10.54 10.78 9.58
CA ARG A 27 -10.04 9.49 10.05
C ARG A 27 -10.29 8.48 8.94
N HIS A 28 -9.25 8.12 8.22
CA HIS A 28 -9.31 7.03 7.27
C HIS A 28 -9.37 5.69 8.00
N SER A 29 -10.33 4.84 7.61
CA SER A 29 -10.34 3.46 8.06
C SER A 29 -9.31 2.64 7.30
N SER A 30 -8.78 1.62 7.94
CA SER A 30 -7.81 0.72 7.33
C SER A 30 -8.21 -0.73 7.55
N LEU A 31 -7.84 -1.60 6.60
CA LEU A 31 -8.00 -3.04 6.68
C LEU A 31 -6.61 -3.66 6.69
N ALA A 32 -6.22 -4.26 7.82
CA ALA A 32 -4.93 -4.93 7.94
C ALA A 32 -4.93 -6.25 7.16
N ILE A 33 -3.85 -6.49 6.43
CA ILE A 33 -3.64 -7.70 5.63
C ILE A 33 -2.20 -8.19 5.79
N HIS A 34 -1.99 -9.49 5.61
CA HIS A 34 -0.66 -10.07 5.50
C HIS A 34 -0.66 -11.31 4.62
N GLY A 35 0.51 -11.67 4.09
CA GLY A 35 0.67 -12.87 3.26
C GLY A 35 2.03 -12.97 2.62
N TYR A 36 2.15 -13.80 1.60
CA TYR A 36 3.38 -13.98 0.84
C TYR A 36 3.22 -13.45 -0.57
N ALA A 37 4.01 -12.45 -0.92
CA ALA A 37 4.01 -11.85 -2.26
C ALA A 37 4.88 -12.64 -3.26
N SER A 38 5.81 -13.46 -2.76
CA SER A 38 6.63 -14.38 -3.55
C SER A 38 6.98 -15.60 -2.71
N LEU A 39 7.17 -16.74 -3.36
CA LEU A 39 7.61 -18.00 -2.75
C LEU A 39 8.89 -18.46 -3.41
N TRP A 40 9.89 -18.85 -2.60
CA TRP A 40 11.19 -19.27 -3.14
C TRP A 40 11.12 -20.53 -3.98
N GLY A 41 11.80 -20.52 -5.11
CA GLY A 41 11.97 -21.71 -5.93
C GLY A 41 10.70 -22.19 -6.65
N VAL A 42 9.61 -21.43 -6.60
CA VAL A 42 8.34 -21.75 -7.28
C VAL A 42 8.24 -20.93 -8.55
N ALA A 43 8.05 -21.61 -9.70
CA ALA A 43 7.86 -20.93 -10.96
C ALA A 43 6.47 -20.28 -11.03
N ASP A 44 6.44 -19.03 -11.49
CA ASP A 44 5.21 -18.35 -11.84
C ASP A 44 4.70 -18.74 -13.23
N LEU A 45 3.57 -18.20 -13.66
CA LEU A 45 2.94 -18.50 -14.96
C LEU A 45 3.78 -18.00 -16.16
N ASN A 46 4.75 -17.12 -15.94
CA ASN A 46 5.70 -16.66 -16.97
C ASN A 46 6.97 -17.52 -17.02
N GLY A 47 7.14 -18.45 -16.09
CA GLY A 47 8.38 -19.23 -15.94
C GLY A 47 9.48 -18.49 -15.18
N ASP A 48 9.14 -17.47 -14.40
CA ASP A 48 10.05 -16.81 -13.51
C ASP A 48 10.07 -17.52 -12.15
N VAL A 49 11.28 -17.73 -11.64
CA VAL A 49 11.52 -18.29 -10.31
C VAL A 49 12.33 -17.27 -9.50
N VAL A 50 11.84 -16.87 -8.36
CA VAL A 50 12.55 -15.93 -7.49
C VAL A 50 13.45 -16.71 -6.54
N ALA A 51 14.75 -16.42 -6.58
CA ALA A 51 15.73 -17.00 -5.67
C ALA A 51 15.64 -16.30 -4.29
N ARG A 52 15.94 -17.05 -3.23
CA ARG A 52 16.08 -16.48 -1.88
C ARG A 52 17.15 -15.38 -1.90
N GLY A 53 16.89 -14.27 -1.25
CA GLY A 53 17.79 -13.11 -1.22
C GLY A 53 17.58 -12.11 -2.36
N ALA A 54 16.67 -12.40 -3.31
CA ALA A 54 16.48 -11.56 -4.50
C ALA A 54 15.99 -10.15 -4.18
N PHE A 55 15.25 -9.95 -3.08
CA PHE A 55 14.72 -8.66 -2.66
C PHE A 55 15.61 -7.92 -1.65
N ALA A 56 16.61 -8.59 -1.08
CA ALA A 56 17.39 -8.08 0.05
C ALA A 56 18.02 -6.71 -0.23
N ALA A 57 18.68 -6.54 -1.38
CA ALA A 57 19.33 -5.28 -1.75
C ALA A 57 18.31 -4.15 -1.97
N SER A 58 17.18 -4.44 -2.61
CA SER A 58 16.11 -3.48 -2.85
C SER A 58 15.49 -3.01 -1.53
N LEU A 59 15.12 -3.93 -0.64
CA LEU A 59 14.52 -3.62 0.65
C LEU A 59 15.48 -2.89 1.60
N ALA A 60 16.77 -3.24 1.59
CA ALA A 60 17.78 -2.54 2.37
C ALA A 60 17.95 -1.09 1.92
N LYS A 61 17.82 -0.81 0.61
CA LYS A 61 17.99 0.52 0.04
C LYS A 61 16.79 1.43 0.32
N THR A 62 15.56 0.93 0.21
CA THR A 62 14.35 1.77 0.18
C THR A 62 13.35 1.47 1.29
N GLY A 63 13.40 0.29 1.90
CA GLY A 63 12.43 -0.16 2.91
C GLY A 63 11.05 -0.50 2.34
N ALA A 64 10.20 -1.10 3.17
CA ALA A 64 8.85 -1.52 2.80
C ALA A 64 7.96 -0.34 2.39
N GLY A 65 8.05 0.80 3.08
CA GLY A 65 7.21 1.98 2.81
C GLY A 65 7.42 2.63 1.44
N SER A 66 8.51 2.32 0.76
CA SER A 66 8.76 2.80 -0.62
C SER A 66 8.13 1.93 -1.68
N VAL A 67 7.78 0.69 -1.35
CA VAL A 67 7.08 -0.23 -2.26
C VAL A 67 5.60 0.14 -2.29
N ARG A 68 5.04 0.33 -3.48
CA ARG A 68 3.63 0.77 -3.60
C ARG A 68 2.67 -0.40 -3.41
N MET A 69 1.55 -0.14 -2.71
CA MET A 69 0.41 -1.06 -2.68
C MET A 69 -0.60 -0.59 -3.74
N LEU A 70 -0.69 -1.32 -4.84
CA LEU A 70 -1.58 -0.98 -5.94
C LEU A 70 -2.75 -1.97 -6.05
N HIS A 71 -3.78 -1.59 -6.78
CA HIS A 71 -4.85 -2.48 -7.22
C HIS A 71 -4.62 -2.86 -8.68
N GLN A 72 -4.52 -4.16 -8.97
CA GLN A 72 -4.41 -4.73 -10.33
C GLN A 72 -3.24 -4.15 -11.15
N HIS A 73 -2.10 -3.83 -10.52
CA HIS A 73 -0.94 -3.17 -11.18
C HIS A 73 -1.23 -1.79 -11.79
N GLU A 74 -2.36 -1.18 -11.42
CA GLU A 74 -2.72 0.14 -11.94
C GLU A 74 -1.99 1.24 -11.15
N GLY A 75 -1.04 1.91 -11.78
CA GLY A 75 -0.17 2.89 -11.13
C GLY A 75 -0.89 4.08 -10.50
N ARG A 76 -2.13 4.37 -10.92
CA ARG A 76 -2.98 5.41 -10.32
C ARG A 76 -3.78 4.91 -9.13
N ALA A 77 -3.93 3.61 -8.98
CA ALA A 77 -4.73 2.99 -7.92
C ALA A 77 -3.85 2.61 -6.72
N VAL A 78 -3.27 3.61 -6.06
CA VAL A 78 -2.57 3.42 -4.77
C VAL A 78 -3.63 3.26 -3.69
N ILE A 79 -3.78 2.02 -3.19
CA ILE A 79 -4.86 1.65 -2.28
C ILE A 79 -4.43 1.44 -0.83
N GLY A 80 -3.14 1.55 -0.53
CA GLY A 80 -2.67 1.30 0.82
C GLY A 80 -1.18 1.49 1.00
N VAL A 81 -0.68 0.98 2.10
CA VAL A 81 0.73 1.05 2.49
C VAL A 81 1.21 -0.31 3.00
N TRP A 82 2.46 -0.61 2.69
CA TRP A 82 3.16 -1.75 3.27
C TRP A 82 3.93 -1.30 4.52
N ASP A 83 3.60 -1.92 5.66
CA ASP A 83 4.23 -1.63 6.93
C ASP A 83 5.49 -2.48 7.16
N ARG A 84 5.49 -3.70 6.61
CA ARG A 84 6.57 -4.67 6.79
C ARG A 84 6.74 -5.55 5.56
N MET A 85 7.99 -5.76 5.16
CA MET A 85 8.40 -6.73 4.15
C MET A 85 9.65 -7.44 4.62
N ILE A 86 9.62 -8.77 4.64
CA ILE A 86 10.72 -9.60 5.15
C ILE A 86 10.88 -10.82 4.25
N GLU A 87 12.12 -11.10 3.86
CA GLU A 87 12.49 -12.40 3.35
C GLU A 87 12.65 -13.38 4.51
N ASP A 88 11.83 -14.42 4.54
CA ASP A 88 11.94 -15.51 5.49
C ASP A 88 12.29 -16.84 4.79
N GLU A 89 12.11 -17.97 5.48
CA GLU A 89 12.43 -19.28 4.91
C GLU A 89 11.49 -19.69 3.77
N ARG A 90 10.28 -19.14 3.71
CA ARG A 90 9.24 -19.48 2.74
C ARG A 90 9.25 -18.57 1.51
N GLY A 91 9.48 -17.27 1.71
CA GLY A 91 9.34 -16.31 0.64
C GLY A 91 9.47 -14.86 1.09
N LEU A 92 8.89 -13.96 0.31
CA LEU A 92 8.72 -12.55 0.68
C LEU A 92 7.39 -12.39 1.43
N PHE A 93 7.49 -12.36 2.77
CA PHE A 93 6.37 -12.02 3.63
C PHE A 93 6.12 -10.52 3.60
N VAL A 94 4.84 -10.14 3.51
CA VAL A 94 4.39 -8.75 3.51
C VAL A 94 3.24 -8.57 4.50
N ALA A 95 3.22 -7.43 5.18
CA ALA A 95 2.10 -6.99 6.01
C ALA A 95 1.86 -5.50 5.79
N GLY A 96 0.60 -5.11 5.70
CA GLY A 96 0.23 -3.74 5.38
C GLY A 96 -1.24 -3.46 5.62
N ARG A 97 -1.69 -2.31 5.13
CA ARG A 97 -3.05 -1.84 5.34
C ARG A 97 -3.65 -1.28 4.06
N ILE A 98 -4.81 -1.82 3.67
CA ILE A 98 -5.64 -1.22 2.63
C ILE A 98 -6.35 -0.02 3.26
N MET A 99 -6.25 1.14 2.64
CA MET A 99 -6.82 2.41 3.13
C MET A 99 -8.11 2.76 2.38
N ASP A 100 -9.02 3.48 3.04
CA ASP A 100 -10.28 3.94 2.46
C ASP A 100 -10.21 5.35 1.83
N TRP A 101 -9.01 5.88 1.61
CA TRP A 101 -8.79 7.23 1.09
C TRP A 101 -9.24 7.46 -0.36
N SER A 102 -9.53 6.40 -1.09
CA SER A 102 -10.03 6.44 -2.47
C SER A 102 -11.21 5.48 -2.69
N ALA A 103 -11.91 5.63 -3.80
CA ALA A 103 -12.97 4.69 -4.18
C ALA A 103 -12.40 3.27 -4.40
N GLU A 104 -11.23 3.18 -5.02
CA GLU A 104 -10.50 1.93 -5.28
C GLU A 104 -10.10 1.25 -3.97
N GLY A 105 -9.60 2.02 -2.99
CA GLY A 105 -9.24 1.48 -1.67
C GLY A 105 -10.44 0.92 -0.92
N ARG A 106 -11.57 1.62 -0.91
CA ARG A 106 -12.84 1.12 -0.33
C ARG A 106 -13.34 -0.14 -1.04
N PHE A 107 -13.27 -0.15 -2.37
CA PHE A 107 -13.64 -1.31 -3.17
C PHE A 107 -12.74 -2.51 -2.89
N ALA A 108 -11.42 -2.32 -2.85
CA ALA A 108 -10.46 -3.36 -2.50
C ALA A 108 -10.70 -3.92 -1.09
N GLN A 109 -10.99 -3.06 -0.09
CA GLN A 109 -11.37 -3.51 1.26
C GLN A 109 -12.62 -4.40 1.24
N ALA A 110 -13.66 -3.99 0.51
CA ALA A 110 -14.92 -4.75 0.42
C ALA A 110 -14.70 -6.12 -0.21
N LEU A 111 -13.96 -6.20 -1.32
CA LEU A 111 -13.63 -7.45 -1.99
C LEU A 111 -12.76 -8.37 -1.12
N SER A 112 -11.77 -7.80 -0.40
CA SER A 112 -10.89 -8.58 0.47
C SER A 112 -11.65 -9.17 1.66
N ARG A 113 -12.56 -8.41 2.29
CA ARG A 113 -13.43 -8.93 3.35
C ARG A 113 -14.37 -10.03 2.88
N ALA A 114 -14.82 -9.94 1.63
CA ALA A 114 -15.67 -10.96 1.00
C ALA A 114 -14.88 -12.19 0.50
N GLY A 115 -13.55 -12.18 0.59
CA GLY A 115 -12.70 -13.24 0.03
C GLY A 115 -12.66 -13.28 -1.50
N ALA A 116 -13.11 -12.21 -2.17
CA ALA A 116 -13.12 -12.09 -3.62
C ALA A 116 -11.82 -11.50 -4.19
N LEU A 117 -10.98 -10.94 -3.34
CA LEU A 117 -9.66 -10.40 -3.66
C LEU A 117 -8.67 -10.87 -2.60
N ASP A 118 -7.77 -11.77 -2.95
CA ASP A 118 -6.81 -12.40 -2.05
C ASP A 118 -5.42 -12.62 -2.68
N GLY A 119 -5.23 -12.28 -3.95
CA GLY A 119 -3.99 -12.48 -4.68
C GLY A 119 -2.99 -11.36 -4.47
N LEU A 120 -1.71 -11.71 -4.41
CA LEU A 120 -0.58 -10.78 -4.44
C LEU A 120 0.24 -10.98 -5.72
N SER A 121 0.72 -9.89 -6.30
CA SER A 121 1.60 -9.93 -7.45
C SER A 121 2.65 -8.83 -7.34
N ILE A 122 3.91 -9.16 -7.62
CA ILE A 122 5.04 -8.23 -7.54
C ILE A 122 5.24 -7.51 -8.86
N GLY A 123 5.50 -6.20 -8.80
CA GLY A 123 6.03 -5.41 -9.90
C GLY A 123 7.47 -5.01 -9.62
N PHE A 124 8.38 -5.37 -10.52
CA PHE A 124 9.81 -5.25 -10.32
C PHE A 124 10.57 -5.04 -11.62
N ARG A 125 11.81 -4.57 -11.48
CA ARG A 125 12.81 -4.64 -12.53
C ARG A 125 13.84 -5.71 -12.17
N SER A 126 14.12 -6.63 -13.08
CA SER A 126 15.20 -7.60 -12.88
C SER A 126 16.55 -6.90 -13.03
N SER A 127 17.34 -6.92 -11.97
CA SER A 127 18.72 -6.42 -11.96
C SER A 127 19.70 -7.52 -12.34
N ARG A 128 19.45 -8.76 -11.91
CA ARG A 128 20.25 -9.93 -12.24
C ARG A 128 19.38 -11.18 -12.32
N ALA A 129 19.53 -11.91 -13.42
CA ALA A 129 18.84 -13.18 -13.64
C ALA A 129 19.77 -14.19 -14.32
N ARG A 130 19.46 -15.47 -14.19
CA ARG A 130 20.12 -16.58 -14.92
C ARG A 130 19.06 -17.49 -15.52
N ARG A 131 19.42 -18.27 -16.52
CA ARG A 131 18.53 -19.29 -17.09
C ARG A 131 18.85 -20.67 -16.51
N GLU A 132 17.81 -21.42 -16.20
CA GLU A 132 17.86 -22.83 -15.84
C GLU A 132 16.82 -23.58 -16.69
N GLY A 133 17.29 -24.12 -17.82
CA GLY A 133 16.39 -24.71 -18.81
C GLY A 133 15.43 -23.67 -19.40
N ARG A 134 14.13 -23.89 -19.23
CA ARG A 134 13.08 -22.96 -19.66
C ARG A 134 12.77 -21.87 -18.66
N LEU A 135 13.27 -21.99 -17.45
CA LEU A 135 13.02 -21.06 -16.36
C LEU A 135 13.98 -19.88 -16.38
N ARG A 136 13.50 -18.73 -15.95
CA ARG A 136 14.31 -17.56 -15.65
C ARG A 136 14.39 -17.41 -14.13
N VAL A 137 15.58 -17.63 -13.56
CA VAL A 137 15.80 -17.48 -12.13
C VAL A 137 16.22 -16.03 -11.84
N LEU A 138 15.36 -15.32 -11.13
CA LEU A 138 15.59 -13.96 -10.69
C LEU A 138 16.45 -13.99 -9.43
N VAL A 139 17.69 -13.52 -9.54
CA VAL A 139 18.68 -13.54 -8.46
C VAL A 139 18.69 -12.23 -7.68
N GLU A 140 18.41 -11.13 -8.37
CA GLU A 140 18.30 -9.80 -7.78
C GLU A 140 17.27 -8.97 -8.53
N VAL A 141 16.35 -8.36 -7.80
CA VAL A 141 15.30 -7.53 -8.35
C VAL A 141 15.19 -6.21 -7.58
N GLU A 142 14.83 -5.16 -8.30
CA GLU A 142 14.39 -3.89 -7.72
C GLU A 142 12.87 -3.94 -7.62
N LEU A 143 12.36 -4.05 -6.38
CA LEU A 143 10.94 -4.16 -6.10
C LEU A 143 10.29 -2.78 -6.11
N TRP A 144 9.32 -2.55 -6.97
CA TRP A 144 8.62 -1.27 -7.10
C TRP A 144 7.27 -1.27 -6.41
N GLU A 145 6.53 -2.37 -6.55
CA GLU A 145 5.20 -2.48 -5.99
C GLU A 145 4.86 -3.94 -5.66
N VAL A 146 3.90 -4.11 -4.77
CA VAL A 146 3.17 -5.35 -4.56
C VAL A 146 1.70 -5.00 -4.67
N SER A 147 1.05 -5.54 -5.67
CA SER A 147 -0.36 -5.30 -5.98
C SER A 147 -1.26 -6.36 -5.38
N LEU A 148 -2.47 -5.92 -5.00
CA LEU A 148 -3.59 -6.80 -4.76
C LEU A 148 -4.25 -7.09 -6.11
N VAL A 149 -4.34 -8.38 -6.48
CA VAL A 149 -4.80 -8.81 -7.79
C VAL A 149 -5.80 -9.97 -7.70
N THR A 150 -6.69 -10.03 -8.68
CA THR A 150 -7.65 -11.14 -8.81
C THR A 150 -6.93 -12.43 -9.23
N PHE A 151 -5.97 -12.32 -10.16
CA PHE A 151 -5.22 -13.44 -10.73
C PHE A 151 -3.72 -13.21 -10.54
N PRO A 152 -3.13 -13.69 -9.45
CA PRO A 152 -1.70 -13.54 -9.22
C PRO A 152 -0.88 -14.35 -10.23
N MET A 153 0.22 -13.75 -10.70
CA MET A 153 1.15 -14.42 -11.62
C MET A 153 1.79 -15.66 -10.99
N LEU A 154 2.08 -15.61 -9.69
CA LEU A 154 2.42 -16.77 -8.87
C LEU A 154 1.15 -17.21 -8.12
N PRO A 155 0.49 -18.31 -8.50
CA PRO A 155 -0.81 -18.71 -7.94
C PRO A 155 -0.83 -18.86 -6.41
N GLY A 156 0.31 -19.23 -5.83
CA GLY A 156 0.49 -19.36 -4.37
C GLY A 156 0.73 -18.04 -3.62
N ALA A 157 0.90 -16.92 -4.32
CA ALA A 157 1.07 -15.61 -3.71
C ALA A 157 -0.29 -15.05 -3.26
N ARG A 158 -0.58 -15.20 -1.97
CA ARG A 158 -1.90 -14.88 -1.38
C ARG A 158 -1.76 -14.09 -0.09
N PHE A 159 -2.80 -13.33 0.24
CA PHE A 159 -2.93 -12.64 1.52
C PHE A 159 -4.25 -13.02 2.22
N GLY A 160 -4.28 -12.77 3.51
CA GLY A 160 -5.48 -12.83 4.33
C GLY A 160 -5.71 -11.51 5.06
N VAL A 161 -6.96 -11.28 5.46
CA VAL A 161 -7.36 -10.18 6.34
C VAL A 161 -7.05 -10.59 7.78
N VAL A 162 -6.53 -9.66 8.58
CA VAL A 162 -6.20 -9.84 10.01
C VAL A 162 -7.41 -9.56 10.89
#